data_32bf077a333180ebec1b1825b7396529
#
_entry.id   32bf077a333180ebec1b1825b7396529
#
_cell.length_a   1.000
_cell.length_b   1.000
_cell.length_c   1.000
_cell.angle_alpha   90.00
_cell.angle_beta   90.00
_cell.angle_gamma   90.00
#
_symmetry.space_group_name_H-M   'P 1'
#
loop_
_entity.id
_entity.type
_entity.pdbx_description
1 polymer ?
#
loop_
_entity_poly.entity_id
_entity_poly.type
_entity_poly.pdbx_seq_one_letter_code
_entity_poly.pdbx_strand_id
1 'polypeptide(L)'
;MNSSPSLVILAGGLGSRYKGSKQIDVFGSQQAFLLEFAMYDAVEAGFGSIVLILNENVFADMKSKLSHWESRVELHYILQELTSEQQQLVDPNRSKPWGTAQALLCAQASVNGPFVVMNADDYYGKSVMKRAFSYFQEEQEAHGLMSYALSDTLSDFGGVSRGLCTCDAHGFLTNILECHRITKKDDGIHCQEVLNLTESDRVSMNLWFFQATIFEHLSSYFQSFFAQHHQELTAECYLPLMVQAGIQQHVCSVKVLSSHEQWVGLTFPQDKDMVVQHLHELTTRNVYPKTFSHE
;
A
#
# COMPACT_ATOMS: atom_id res chain seq x y z
N MET A 1 -23.39 -15.32 -2.30
CA MET A 1 -22.03 -15.89 -2.33
C MET A 1 -21.10 -14.72 -2.12
N ASN A 2 -20.31 -14.71 -1.04
CA ASN A 2 -19.32 -13.63 -0.87
C ASN A 2 -18.30 -13.76 -2.01
N SER A 3 -18.11 -12.68 -2.77
CA SER A 3 -17.05 -12.63 -3.80
C SER A 3 -15.69 -12.81 -3.13
N SER A 4 -14.79 -13.57 -3.76
CA SER A 4 -13.39 -13.65 -3.29
C SER A 4 -12.76 -12.25 -3.22
N PRO A 5 -11.95 -11.95 -2.20
CA PRO A 5 -11.35 -10.64 -2.07
C PRO A 5 -10.38 -10.33 -3.21
N SER A 6 -10.16 -9.04 -3.48
CA SER A 6 -9.19 -8.55 -4.46
C SER A 6 -7.95 -8.00 -3.77
N LEU A 7 -6.79 -8.09 -4.43
CA LEU A 7 -5.57 -7.37 -4.04
C LEU A 7 -5.38 -6.17 -4.95
N VAL A 8 -5.37 -4.97 -4.40
CA VAL A 8 -5.11 -3.70 -5.12
C VAL A 8 -3.70 -3.23 -4.80
N ILE A 9 -2.86 -3.08 -5.82
CA ILE A 9 -1.46 -2.71 -5.68
C ILE A 9 -1.24 -1.31 -6.26
N LEU A 10 -0.80 -0.37 -5.41
CA LEU A 10 -0.47 1.00 -5.81
C LEU A 10 0.95 1.04 -6.42
N ALA A 11 1.06 0.98 -7.72
CA ALA A 11 2.32 0.93 -8.47
C ALA A 11 2.54 2.16 -9.38
N GLY A 12 1.74 3.22 -9.22
CA GLY A 12 1.83 4.46 -10.00
C GLY A 12 2.85 5.50 -9.47
N GLY A 13 3.49 5.23 -8.34
CA GLY A 13 4.43 6.17 -7.71
C GLY A 13 5.70 6.40 -8.55
N LEU A 14 6.14 7.66 -8.64
CA LEU A 14 7.33 8.05 -9.42
C LEU A 14 8.66 7.74 -8.71
N GLY A 15 8.64 7.20 -7.48
CA GLY A 15 9.84 6.85 -6.74
C GLY A 15 10.86 8.01 -6.60
N SER A 16 10.41 9.19 -6.18
CA SER A 16 11.18 10.45 -6.21
C SER A 16 12.55 10.43 -5.49
N ARG A 17 12.75 9.49 -4.56
CA ARG A 17 14.03 9.31 -3.82
C ARG A 17 14.94 8.24 -4.43
N TYR A 18 14.41 7.44 -5.36
CA TYR A 18 15.13 6.39 -6.05
C TYR A 18 15.38 6.85 -7.49
N LYS A 19 16.63 6.92 -7.92
CA LYS A 19 16.96 7.30 -9.29
C LYS A 19 16.60 6.19 -10.27
N GLY A 20 15.31 6.01 -10.54
CA GLY A 20 14.75 4.95 -11.39
C GLY A 20 13.34 4.53 -10.94
N SER A 21 12.67 3.68 -11.72
CA SER A 21 11.38 3.10 -11.34
C SER A 21 11.61 1.94 -10.39
N LYS A 22 11.40 2.12 -9.09
CA LYS A 22 11.53 1.08 -8.05
C LYS A 22 10.71 -0.18 -8.35
N GLN A 23 9.58 0.00 -9.03
CA GLN A 23 8.63 -1.05 -9.36
C GLN A 23 9.18 -2.09 -10.34
N ILE A 24 10.23 -1.75 -11.10
CA ILE A 24 10.84 -2.64 -12.09
C ILE A 24 12.14 -3.31 -11.64
N ASP A 25 12.58 -3.07 -10.40
CA ASP A 25 13.71 -3.81 -9.82
C ASP A 25 13.29 -5.26 -9.53
N VAL A 26 14.14 -6.19 -9.89
CA VAL A 26 13.92 -7.62 -9.68
C VAL A 26 14.72 -8.13 -8.48
N PHE A 27 14.13 -9.05 -7.73
CA PHE A 27 14.63 -9.53 -6.45
C PHE A 27 14.65 -11.05 -6.38
N GLY A 28 15.48 -11.56 -5.48
CA GLY A 28 15.58 -12.97 -5.18
C GLY A 28 16.07 -13.85 -6.33
N SER A 29 16.08 -15.15 -6.10
CA SER A 29 16.37 -16.14 -7.14
C SER A 29 15.27 -16.24 -8.20
N GLN A 30 14.07 -15.74 -7.87
CA GLN A 30 12.91 -15.68 -8.74
C GLN A 30 13.07 -14.66 -9.87
N GLN A 31 14.00 -13.70 -9.74
CA GLN A 31 14.09 -12.53 -10.62
C GLN A 31 12.74 -11.82 -10.76
N ALA A 32 12.01 -11.74 -9.64
CA ALA A 32 10.66 -11.22 -9.55
C ALA A 32 10.63 -9.80 -8.99
N PHE A 33 9.61 -9.03 -9.31
CA PHE A 33 9.34 -7.76 -8.64
C PHE A 33 8.94 -7.98 -7.19
N LEU A 34 9.16 -6.99 -6.34
CA LEU A 34 8.80 -7.10 -4.92
C LEU A 34 7.29 -7.36 -4.74
N LEU A 35 6.45 -6.74 -5.55
CA LEU A 35 4.99 -6.95 -5.53
C LEU A 35 4.56 -8.39 -5.87
N GLU A 36 5.36 -9.17 -6.63
CA GLU A 36 5.01 -10.54 -7.01
C GLU A 36 5.02 -11.50 -5.80
N PHE A 37 5.78 -11.19 -4.75
CA PHE A 37 5.72 -11.95 -3.49
C PHE A 37 4.34 -11.79 -2.83
N ALA A 38 3.80 -10.57 -2.81
CA ALA A 38 2.44 -10.34 -2.31
C ALA A 38 1.36 -10.92 -3.24
N MET A 39 1.57 -10.89 -4.57
CA MET A 39 0.68 -11.56 -5.54
C MET A 39 0.64 -13.06 -5.29
N TYR A 40 1.82 -13.69 -5.09
CA TYR A 40 1.91 -15.11 -4.75
C TYR A 40 1.13 -15.42 -3.46
N ASP A 41 1.34 -14.63 -2.41
CA ASP A 41 0.67 -14.83 -1.12
C ASP A 41 -0.85 -14.63 -1.21
N ALA A 42 -1.31 -13.69 -2.03
CA ALA A 42 -2.73 -13.47 -2.26
C ALA A 42 -3.38 -14.65 -3.00
N VAL A 43 -2.73 -15.16 -4.05
CA VAL A 43 -3.22 -16.36 -4.78
C VAL A 43 -3.29 -17.57 -3.85
N GLU A 44 -2.25 -17.83 -3.06
CA GLU A 44 -2.21 -18.91 -2.08
C GLU A 44 -3.28 -18.76 -0.97
N ALA A 45 -3.64 -17.52 -0.63
CA ALA A 45 -4.69 -17.23 0.34
C ALA A 45 -6.11 -17.33 -0.22
N GLY A 46 -6.29 -17.41 -1.55
CA GLY A 46 -7.58 -17.55 -2.21
C GLY A 46 -8.21 -16.24 -2.70
N PHE A 47 -7.40 -15.20 -2.94
CA PHE A 47 -7.87 -13.97 -3.59
C PHE A 47 -8.29 -14.26 -5.03
N GLY A 48 -9.38 -13.65 -5.48
CA GLY A 48 -9.97 -13.92 -6.80
C GLY A 48 -9.38 -13.06 -7.92
N SER A 49 -8.90 -11.86 -7.61
CA SER A 49 -8.33 -10.93 -8.59
C SER A 49 -7.22 -10.07 -8.00
N ILE A 50 -6.38 -9.54 -8.89
CA ILE A 50 -5.33 -8.57 -8.55
C ILE A 50 -5.50 -7.37 -9.47
N VAL A 51 -5.52 -6.17 -8.90
CA VAL A 51 -5.67 -4.90 -9.60
C VAL A 51 -4.38 -4.10 -9.41
N LEU A 52 -3.69 -3.83 -10.51
CA LEU A 52 -2.46 -3.03 -10.52
C LEU A 52 -2.78 -1.61 -10.99
N ILE A 53 -2.55 -0.62 -10.15
CA ILE A 53 -2.73 0.79 -10.50
C ILE A 53 -1.37 1.35 -10.91
N LEU A 54 -1.23 1.72 -12.16
CA LEU A 54 0.02 2.05 -12.83
C LEU A 54 -0.02 3.48 -13.36
N ASN A 55 1.13 4.09 -13.55
CA ASN A 55 1.27 5.27 -14.40
C ASN A 55 1.62 4.85 -15.85
N GLU A 56 1.45 5.77 -16.78
CA GLU A 56 1.69 5.53 -18.21
C GLU A 56 3.11 5.03 -18.50
N ASN A 57 4.13 5.53 -17.78
CA ASN A 57 5.54 5.22 -18.03
C ASN A 57 5.90 3.75 -17.78
N VAL A 58 5.20 3.07 -16.86
CA VAL A 58 5.49 1.68 -16.49
C VAL A 58 4.42 0.70 -16.96
N PHE A 59 3.32 1.18 -17.52
CA PHE A 59 2.14 0.38 -17.85
C PHE A 59 2.46 -0.79 -18.81
N ALA A 60 3.04 -0.48 -19.96
CA ALA A 60 3.32 -1.50 -20.98
C ALA A 60 4.36 -2.53 -20.51
N ASP A 61 5.39 -2.06 -19.80
CA ASP A 61 6.45 -2.91 -19.27
C ASP A 61 5.94 -3.84 -18.17
N MET A 62 5.19 -3.31 -17.20
CA MET A 62 4.58 -4.11 -16.13
C MET A 62 3.57 -5.13 -16.67
N LYS A 63 2.72 -4.74 -17.61
CA LYS A 63 1.77 -5.65 -18.25
C LYS A 63 2.47 -6.80 -18.96
N SER A 64 3.55 -6.52 -19.71
CA SER A 64 4.34 -7.54 -20.38
C SER A 64 5.00 -8.50 -19.39
N LYS A 65 5.64 -7.98 -18.35
CA LYS A 65 6.41 -8.77 -17.39
C LYS A 65 5.55 -9.60 -16.44
N LEU A 66 4.36 -9.12 -16.10
CA LEU A 66 3.45 -9.82 -15.20
C LEU A 66 2.42 -10.73 -15.92
N SER A 67 2.46 -10.80 -17.25
CA SER A 67 1.50 -11.61 -18.05
C SER A 67 1.47 -13.09 -17.67
N HIS A 68 2.55 -13.65 -17.15
CA HIS A 68 2.60 -15.04 -16.68
C HIS A 68 1.66 -15.32 -15.49
N TRP A 69 1.23 -14.28 -14.75
CA TRP A 69 0.24 -14.42 -13.67
C TRP A 69 -1.20 -14.58 -14.19
N GLU A 70 -1.51 -14.17 -15.41
CA GLU A 70 -2.87 -14.23 -16.00
C GLU A 70 -3.44 -15.65 -16.06
N SER A 71 -2.58 -16.68 -16.04
CA SER A 71 -3.00 -18.08 -15.96
C SER A 71 -3.38 -18.54 -14.54
N ARG A 72 -3.09 -17.75 -13.52
CA ARG A 72 -3.24 -18.11 -12.09
C ARG A 72 -4.30 -17.31 -11.37
N VAL A 73 -4.52 -16.07 -11.79
CA VAL A 73 -5.43 -15.13 -11.16
C VAL A 73 -5.91 -14.10 -12.18
N GLU A 74 -7.12 -13.57 -11.99
CA GLU A 74 -7.62 -12.47 -12.82
C GLU A 74 -6.81 -11.20 -12.56
N LEU A 75 -6.14 -10.65 -13.61
CA LEU A 75 -5.34 -9.43 -13.53
C LEU A 75 -6.03 -8.27 -14.22
N HIS A 76 -6.12 -7.14 -13.49
CA HIS A 76 -6.57 -5.87 -14.02
C HIS A 76 -5.42 -4.85 -13.98
N TYR A 77 -5.13 -4.23 -15.12
CA TYR A 77 -4.13 -3.17 -15.24
C TYR A 77 -4.86 -1.85 -15.46
N ILE A 78 -4.77 -0.94 -14.48
CA ILE A 78 -5.51 0.32 -14.45
C ILE A 78 -4.52 1.47 -14.51
N LEU A 79 -4.76 2.43 -15.40
CA LEU A 79 -4.01 3.69 -15.40
C LEU A 79 -4.54 4.63 -14.31
N GLN A 80 -3.62 5.26 -13.59
CA GLN A 80 -3.94 6.33 -12.65
C GLN A 80 -4.22 7.61 -13.44
N GLU A 81 -5.48 7.87 -13.76
CA GLU A 81 -5.91 9.00 -14.57
C GLU A 81 -7.07 9.76 -13.92
N LEU A 82 -7.23 11.01 -14.31
CA LEU A 82 -8.42 11.81 -14.05
C LEU A 82 -9.46 11.56 -15.15
N THR A 83 -10.73 11.88 -14.88
CA THR A 83 -11.74 11.94 -15.94
C THR A 83 -11.40 13.06 -16.93
N SER A 84 -11.94 12.97 -18.16
CA SER A 84 -11.69 14.00 -19.19
C SER A 84 -12.13 15.40 -18.75
N GLU A 85 -13.22 15.50 -17.97
CA GLU A 85 -13.69 16.78 -17.42
C GLU A 85 -12.72 17.32 -16.36
N GLN A 86 -12.22 16.46 -15.46
CA GLN A 86 -11.24 16.86 -14.45
C GLN A 86 -9.92 17.30 -15.09
N GLN A 87 -9.46 16.62 -16.14
CA GLN A 87 -8.22 16.97 -16.86
C GLN A 87 -8.25 18.38 -17.45
N GLN A 88 -9.42 18.84 -17.90
CA GLN A 88 -9.59 20.21 -18.44
C GLN A 88 -9.47 21.30 -17.36
N LEU A 89 -9.64 20.96 -16.11
CA LEU A 89 -9.59 21.91 -14.98
C LEU A 89 -8.20 22.00 -14.32
N VAL A 90 -7.29 21.09 -14.63
CA VAL A 90 -5.96 21.03 -14.01
C VAL A 90 -5.00 22.00 -14.67
N ASP A 91 -4.08 22.60 -13.86
CA ASP A 91 -2.96 23.39 -14.39
C ASP A 91 -2.10 22.52 -15.33
N PRO A 92 -1.86 22.94 -16.59
CA PRO A 92 -1.11 22.17 -17.58
C PRO A 92 0.38 21.92 -17.18
N ASN A 93 0.90 22.68 -16.24
CA ASN A 93 2.26 22.47 -15.73
C ASN A 93 2.35 21.43 -14.60
N ARG A 94 1.20 20.86 -14.16
CA ARG A 94 1.21 19.82 -13.16
C ARG A 94 1.78 18.53 -13.73
N SER A 95 2.79 17.98 -13.04
CA SER A 95 3.41 16.68 -13.36
C SER A 95 3.27 15.65 -12.24
N LYS A 96 2.82 16.07 -11.05
CA LYS A 96 2.62 15.15 -9.90
C LYS A 96 1.31 14.37 -10.02
N PRO A 97 1.32 13.07 -9.66
CA PRO A 97 0.09 12.30 -9.51
C PRO A 97 -0.79 12.88 -8.39
N TRP A 98 -2.08 12.51 -8.39
CA TRP A 98 -3.08 13.04 -7.44
C TRP A 98 -3.08 12.33 -6.08
N GLY A 99 -2.11 11.45 -5.83
CA GLY A 99 -1.95 10.76 -4.56
C GLY A 99 -2.66 9.40 -4.50
N THR A 100 -2.47 8.71 -3.38
CA THR A 100 -2.89 7.30 -3.20
C THR A 100 -4.40 7.11 -3.10
N ALA A 101 -5.14 8.12 -2.62
CA ALA A 101 -6.61 8.06 -2.58
C ALA A 101 -7.19 8.12 -4.00
N GLN A 102 -6.69 9.03 -4.85
CA GLN A 102 -7.14 9.10 -6.25
C GLN A 102 -6.71 7.85 -7.03
N ALA A 103 -5.51 7.34 -6.79
CA ALA A 103 -5.07 6.08 -7.40
C ALA A 103 -6.07 4.94 -7.08
N LEU A 104 -6.43 4.76 -5.80
CA LEU A 104 -7.40 3.75 -5.41
C LEU A 104 -8.77 3.96 -6.07
N LEU A 105 -9.22 5.19 -6.22
CA LEU A 105 -10.50 5.50 -6.88
C LEU A 105 -10.56 4.98 -8.33
N CYS A 106 -9.42 4.98 -9.05
CA CYS A 106 -9.36 4.42 -10.41
C CYS A 106 -9.67 2.92 -10.45
N ALA A 107 -9.47 2.19 -9.36
CA ALA A 107 -9.74 0.75 -9.30
C ALA A 107 -11.22 0.42 -9.04
N GLN A 108 -12.09 1.38 -8.75
CA GLN A 108 -13.47 1.15 -8.29
C GLN A 108 -14.26 0.20 -9.19
N ALA A 109 -14.17 0.36 -10.51
CA ALA A 109 -14.89 -0.47 -11.48
C ALA A 109 -14.38 -1.93 -11.57
N SER A 110 -13.17 -2.20 -11.08
CA SER A 110 -12.51 -3.52 -11.12
C SER A 110 -12.57 -4.26 -9.78
N VAL A 111 -13.20 -3.69 -8.76
CA VAL A 111 -13.28 -4.26 -7.40
C VAL A 111 -14.75 -4.52 -7.04
N ASN A 112 -15.11 -5.79 -6.88
CA ASN A 112 -16.50 -6.22 -6.68
C ASN A 112 -16.78 -6.81 -5.29
N GLY A 113 -15.94 -6.54 -4.29
CA GLY A 113 -16.07 -7.11 -2.94
C GLY A 113 -15.04 -6.53 -1.99
N PRO A 114 -14.73 -7.21 -0.88
CA PRO A 114 -13.67 -6.79 0.01
C PRO A 114 -12.31 -6.85 -0.70
N PHE A 115 -11.39 -6.01 -0.28
CA PHE A 115 -10.09 -5.93 -0.94
C PHE A 115 -8.97 -5.43 -0.01
N VAL A 116 -7.75 -5.83 -0.32
CA VAL A 116 -6.53 -5.30 0.31
C VAL A 116 -5.94 -4.23 -0.57
N VAL A 117 -5.45 -3.14 0.01
CA VAL A 117 -4.62 -2.13 -0.67
C VAL A 117 -3.22 -2.16 -0.11
N MET A 118 -2.21 -2.15 -0.98
CA MET A 118 -0.80 -2.09 -0.60
C MET A 118 0.04 -1.27 -1.58
N ASN A 119 1.24 -0.89 -1.15
CA ASN A 119 2.24 -0.29 -2.03
C ASN A 119 3.01 -1.39 -2.79
N ALA A 120 3.45 -1.11 -4.00
CA ALA A 120 4.19 -2.05 -4.85
C ALA A 120 5.66 -2.26 -4.44
N ASP A 121 6.22 -1.31 -3.68
CA ASP A 121 7.64 -1.26 -3.27
C ASP A 121 7.89 -1.71 -1.83
N ASP A 122 6.89 -2.38 -1.22
CA ASP A 122 6.93 -2.90 0.14
C ASP A 122 6.68 -4.41 0.18
N TYR A 123 7.42 -5.12 1.04
CA TYR A 123 7.13 -6.49 1.45
C TYR A 123 6.55 -6.48 2.87
N TYR A 124 5.37 -7.03 3.02
CA TYR A 124 4.56 -6.94 4.24
C TYR A 124 4.60 -8.18 5.14
N GLY A 125 5.27 -9.25 4.70
CA GLY A 125 5.35 -10.51 5.40
C GLY A 125 4.45 -11.60 4.79
N LYS A 126 4.89 -12.86 4.92
CA LYS A 126 4.28 -14.03 4.27
C LYS A 126 2.84 -14.30 4.67
N SER A 127 2.49 -14.09 5.94
CA SER A 127 1.17 -14.48 6.45
C SER A 127 0.10 -13.41 6.28
N VAL A 128 0.46 -12.21 5.82
CA VAL A 128 -0.43 -11.04 5.84
C VAL A 128 -1.65 -11.21 4.93
N MET A 129 -1.47 -11.76 3.73
CA MET A 129 -2.60 -11.99 2.81
C MET A 129 -3.57 -13.06 3.36
N LYS A 130 -3.05 -14.10 4.00
CA LYS A 130 -3.88 -15.08 4.70
C LYS A 130 -4.66 -14.46 5.87
N ARG A 131 -4.04 -13.54 6.62
CA ARG A 131 -4.73 -12.82 7.70
C ARG A 131 -5.81 -11.89 7.17
N ALA A 132 -5.56 -11.20 6.06
CA ALA A 132 -6.55 -10.38 5.39
C ALA A 132 -7.74 -11.22 4.90
N PHE A 133 -7.47 -12.36 4.28
CA PHE A 133 -8.51 -13.29 3.84
C PHE A 133 -9.36 -13.75 5.03
N SER A 134 -8.74 -14.18 6.14
CA SER A 134 -9.47 -14.56 7.36
C SER A 134 -10.31 -13.42 7.92
N TYR A 135 -9.76 -12.20 7.94
CA TYR A 135 -10.48 -10.99 8.39
C TYR A 135 -11.78 -10.78 7.60
N PHE A 136 -11.75 -10.95 6.28
CA PHE A 136 -12.94 -10.82 5.45
C PHE A 136 -13.95 -11.96 5.62
N GLN A 137 -13.51 -13.15 6.03
CA GLN A 137 -14.41 -14.28 6.32
C GLN A 137 -15.16 -14.14 7.66
N GLU A 138 -14.68 -13.31 8.58
CA GLU A 138 -15.31 -13.05 9.87
C GLU A 138 -16.52 -12.09 9.80
N GLU A 139 -17.00 -11.79 8.59
CA GLU A 139 -18.15 -10.88 8.33
C GLU A 139 -18.01 -9.51 9.00
N GLN A 140 -16.80 -8.99 9.00
CA GLN A 140 -16.51 -7.68 9.59
C GLN A 140 -17.12 -6.55 8.76
N GLU A 141 -17.91 -5.68 9.40
CA GLU A 141 -18.37 -4.43 8.77
C GLU A 141 -17.28 -3.36 8.75
N ALA A 142 -16.40 -3.40 9.75
CA ALA A 142 -15.30 -2.45 9.85
C ALA A 142 -14.24 -2.73 8.78
N HIS A 143 -13.57 -1.68 8.33
CA HIS A 143 -12.33 -1.77 7.58
C HIS A 143 -11.19 -2.21 8.50
N GLY A 144 -10.07 -2.69 7.93
CA GLY A 144 -8.87 -3.09 8.66
C GLY A 144 -7.64 -2.27 8.24
N LEU A 145 -6.73 -2.12 9.19
CA LEU A 145 -5.38 -1.61 8.95
C LEU A 145 -4.38 -2.58 9.55
N MET A 146 -3.48 -3.14 8.74
CA MET A 146 -2.33 -3.88 9.26
C MET A 146 -1.25 -2.89 9.72
N SER A 147 -0.92 -2.91 10.99
CA SER A 147 0.08 -2.05 11.60
C SER A 147 1.34 -2.84 11.97
N TYR A 148 2.47 -2.17 12.00
CA TYR A 148 3.79 -2.70 12.35
C TYR A 148 4.33 -1.97 13.58
N ALA A 149 5.25 -2.58 14.31
CA ALA A 149 5.99 -1.86 15.33
C ALA A 149 6.91 -0.83 14.67
N LEU A 150 7.04 0.35 15.26
CA LEU A 150 7.87 1.41 14.69
C LEU A 150 9.31 0.94 14.50
N SER A 151 9.87 0.16 15.47
CA SER A 151 11.20 -0.43 15.37
C SER A 151 11.44 -1.21 14.07
N ASP A 152 10.40 -1.92 13.60
CA ASP A 152 10.50 -2.83 12.45
C ASP A 152 10.41 -2.09 11.10
N THR A 153 10.23 -0.76 11.14
CA THR A 153 10.02 0.08 9.95
C THR A 153 11.02 1.22 9.81
N LEU A 154 11.99 1.31 10.72
CA LEU A 154 13.06 2.31 10.65
C LEU A 154 14.11 1.92 9.60
N SER A 155 14.89 2.90 9.15
CA SER A 155 16.02 2.70 8.24
C SER A 155 17.29 3.24 8.88
N ASP A 156 18.40 2.52 8.72
CA ASP A 156 19.73 2.94 9.15
C ASP A 156 20.31 4.04 8.23
N PHE A 157 19.69 4.27 7.06
CA PHE A 157 20.21 5.18 6.04
C PHE A 157 19.62 6.59 6.09
N GLY A 158 18.63 6.82 6.96
CA GLY A 158 18.05 8.15 7.13
C GLY A 158 16.68 8.17 7.77
N GLY A 159 16.13 9.38 7.92
CA GLY A 159 14.81 9.58 8.50
C GLY A 159 13.69 9.09 7.59
N VAL A 160 12.76 8.34 8.15
CA VAL A 160 11.58 7.80 7.48
C VAL A 160 10.32 8.57 7.83
N SER A 161 9.26 8.44 7.01
CA SER A 161 7.92 8.97 7.33
C SER A 161 6.95 7.82 7.57
N ARG A 162 6.15 7.90 8.66
CA ARG A 162 5.21 6.85 9.06
C ARG A 162 3.92 7.45 9.61
N GLY A 163 2.81 6.79 9.33
CA GLY A 163 1.52 7.12 9.93
C GLY A 163 1.40 6.51 11.33
N LEU A 164 1.65 7.30 12.38
CA LEU A 164 1.49 6.86 13.78
C LEU A 164 0.02 6.63 14.10
N CYS A 165 -0.32 5.42 14.55
CA CYS A 165 -1.68 4.99 14.82
C CYS A 165 -2.03 5.18 16.31
N THR A 166 -3.15 5.84 16.59
CA THR A 166 -3.76 5.87 17.92
C THR A 166 -5.07 5.07 17.88
N CYS A 167 -5.27 4.20 18.86
CA CYS A 167 -6.45 3.33 18.92
C CYS A 167 -7.23 3.56 20.23
N ASP A 168 -8.52 3.25 20.20
CA ASP A 168 -9.33 3.14 21.39
C ASP A 168 -9.06 1.82 22.17
N ALA A 169 -9.74 1.63 23.30
CA ALA A 169 -9.60 0.44 24.13
C ALA A 169 -10.07 -0.87 23.44
N HIS A 170 -10.82 -0.76 22.35
CA HIS A 170 -11.30 -1.88 21.54
C HIS A 170 -10.42 -2.14 20.33
N GLY A 171 -9.35 -1.35 20.13
CA GLY A 171 -8.40 -1.47 19.02
C GLY A 171 -8.92 -0.91 17.70
N PHE A 172 -9.89 0.02 17.74
CA PHE A 172 -10.28 0.79 16.57
C PHE A 172 -9.42 2.04 16.43
N LEU A 173 -9.02 2.33 15.20
CA LEU A 173 -8.24 3.52 14.87
C LEU A 173 -9.05 4.79 15.20
N THR A 174 -8.49 5.66 16.03
CA THR A 174 -9.07 6.96 16.37
C THR A 174 -8.34 8.10 15.68
N ASN A 175 -7.04 7.93 15.46
CA ASN A 175 -6.22 8.92 14.78
C ASN A 175 -5.04 8.25 14.06
N ILE A 176 -4.65 8.85 12.93
CA ILE A 176 -3.41 8.53 12.22
C ILE A 176 -2.67 9.85 11.96
N LEU A 177 -1.48 9.95 12.53
CA LEU A 177 -0.65 11.15 12.40
C LEU A 177 0.56 10.86 11.55
N GLU A 178 0.71 11.55 10.42
CA GLU A 178 1.92 11.43 9.60
C GLU A 178 3.10 12.08 10.33
N CYS A 179 4.05 11.25 10.73
CA CYS A 179 5.30 11.65 11.35
C CYS A 179 6.42 11.61 10.33
N HIS A 180 7.16 12.69 10.22
CA HIS A 180 8.23 12.85 9.24
C HIS A 180 9.60 12.79 9.89
N ARG A 181 10.60 12.35 9.10
CA ARG A 181 12.01 12.32 9.52
C ARG A 181 12.24 11.58 10.84
N ILE A 182 11.50 10.49 11.05
CA ILE A 182 11.70 9.64 12.23
C ILE A 182 13.08 9.00 12.11
N THR A 183 13.91 9.18 13.13
CA THR A 183 15.28 8.64 13.20
C THR A 183 15.51 7.96 14.55
N LYS A 184 16.25 6.86 14.55
CA LYS A 184 16.74 6.22 15.77
C LYS A 184 18.14 6.75 16.08
N LYS A 185 18.37 7.16 17.33
CA LYS A 185 19.67 7.58 17.86
C LYS A 185 19.95 6.82 19.15
N ASP A 186 21.12 7.01 19.72
CA ASP A 186 21.56 6.34 20.95
C ASP A 186 20.66 6.65 22.15
N ASP A 187 20.03 7.84 22.15
CA ASP A 187 19.14 8.34 23.20
C ASP A 187 17.65 8.06 22.94
N GLY A 188 17.28 7.39 21.84
CA GLY A 188 15.92 7.00 21.51
C GLY A 188 15.46 7.33 20.09
N ILE A 189 14.14 7.31 19.89
CA ILE A 189 13.52 7.60 18.60
C ILE A 189 13.03 9.07 18.58
N HIS A 190 13.43 9.78 17.55
CA HIS A 190 13.16 11.22 17.39
C HIS A 190 12.26 11.48 16.18
N CYS A 191 11.32 12.39 16.36
CA CYS A 191 10.39 12.89 15.37
C CYS A 191 10.08 14.36 15.67
N GLN A 192 9.67 15.15 14.68
CA GLN A 192 9.35 16.56 14.88
C GLN A 192 7.93 16.75 15.43
N GLU A 193 7.01 15.86 15.07
CA GLU A 193 5.57 15.98 15.35
C GLU A 193 5.19 15.41 16.73
N VAL A 194 5.95 14.45 17.25
CA VAL A 194 5.62 13.72 18.48
C VAL A 194 6.86 13.59 19.38
N LEU A 195 6.66 13.86 20.66
CA LEU A 195 7.65 13.59 21.70
C LEU A 195 7.48 12.16 22.25
N ASN A 196 8.59 11.52 22.63
CA ASN A 196 8.61 10.23 23.33
C ASN A 196 8.03 9.05 22.50
N LEU A 197 8.37 8.97 21.22
CA LEU A 197 8.11 7.76 20.43
C LEU A 197 8.86 6.57 21.03
N THR A 198 8.20 5.42 21.01
CA THR A 198 8.76 4.14 21.47
C THR A 198 8.89 3.16 20.32
N GLU A 199 9.76 2.16 20.48
CA GLU A 199 9.93 1.08 19.50
C GLU A 199 8.64 0.29 19.24
N SER A 200 7.77 0.19 20.26
CA SER A 200 6.51 -0.56 20.20
C SER A 200 5.33 0.24 19.63
N ASP A 201 5.48 1.54 19.39
CA ASP A 201 4.41 2.33 18.79
C ASP A 201 3.98 1.74 17.45
N ARG A 202 2.67 1.75 17.21
CA ARG A 202 2.10 1.13 16.01
C ARG A 202 2.03 2.14 14.88
N VAL A 203 2.53 1.73 13.72
CA VAL A 203 2.55 2.58 12.53
C VAL A 203 1.89 1.89 11.34
N SER A 204 1.25 2.70 10.51
CA SER A 204 0.75 2.32 9.20
C SER A 204 1.87 2.31 8.18
N MET A 205 1.91 1.24 7.40
CA MET A 205 2.71 1.10 6.18
C MET A 205 1.82 1.08 4.93
N ASN A 206 0.65 1.72 5.01
CA ASN A 206 -0.33 1.82 3.93
C ASN A 206 -0.90 0.46 3.47
N LEU A 207 -1.05 -0.49 4.40
CA LEU A 207 -1.64 -1.80 4.15
C LEU A 207 -3.05 -1.85 4.75
N TRP A 208 -4.06 -1.70 3.90
CA TRP A 208 -5.46 -1.56 4.28
C TRP A 208 -6.31 -2.73 3.82
N PHE A 209 -7.30 -3.11 4.63
CA PHE A 209 -8.32 -4.12 4.33
C PHE A 209 -9.66 -3.41 4.25
N PHE A 210 -10.17 -3.20 3.05
CA PHE A 210 -11.38 -2.43 2.83
C PHE A 210 -12.57 -3.30 2.44
N GLN A 211 -13.75 -2.93 2.93
CA GLN A 211 -15.02 -3.28 2.32
C GLN A 211 -15.27 -2.34 1.14
N ALA A 212 -15.97 -2.82 0.10
CA ALA A 212 -16.22 -2.01 -1.10
C ALA A 212 -17.01 -0.70 -0.82
N THR A 213 -17.71 -0.62 0.30
CA THR A 213 -18.41 0.59 0.76
C THR A 213 -17.50 1.80 0.94
N ILE A 214 -16.18 1.59 1.09
CA ILE A 214 -15.21 2.69 1.20
C ILE A 214 -15.20 3.60 -0.04
N PHE A 215 -15.54 3.07 -1.22
CA PHE A 215 -15.52 3.83 -2.46
C PHE A 215 -16.52 4.99 -2.49
N GLU A 216 -17.64 4.91 -1.79
CA GLU A 216 -18.61 6.01 -1.67
C GLU A 216 -17.97 7.21 -0.94
N HIS A 217 -17.33 6.94 0.20
CA HIS A 217 -16.60 7.97 0.95
C HIS A 217 -15.40 8.50 0.16
N LEU A 218 -14.61 7.59 -0.44
CA LEU A 218 -13.44 7.93 -1.25
C LEU A 218 -13.80 8.86 -2.42
N SER A 219 -14.88 8.57 -3.13
CA SER A 219 -15.38 9.40 -4.24
C SER A 219 -15.74 10.80 -3.75
N SER A 220 -16.55 10.91 -2.70
CA SER A 220 -16.97 12.20 -2.13
C SER A 220 -15.80 13.01 -1.59
N TYR A 221 -14.85 12.34 -0.92
CA TYR A 221 -13.65 12.98 -0.39
C TYR A 221 -12.76 13.51 -1.51
N PHE A 222 -12.51 12.71 -2.55
CA PHE A 222 -11.69 13.13 -3.68
C PHE A 222 -12.35 14.28 -4.47
N GLN A 223 -13.66 14.26 -4.67
CA GLN A 223 -14.38 15.37 -5.33
C GLN A 223 -14.18 16.68 -4.57
N SER A 224 -14.31 16.66 -3.23
CA SER A 224 -14.13 17.83 -2.39
C SER A 224 -12.67 18.33 -2.41
N PHE A 225 -11.73 17.40 -2.33
CA PHE A 225 -10.30 17.70 -2.45
C PHE A 225 -9.95 18.31 -3.80
N PHE A 226 -10.43 17.71 -4.88
CA PHE A 226 -10.16 18.16 -6.25
C PHE A 226 -10.72 19.56 -6.49
N ALA A 227 -11.94 19.83 -6.03
CA ALA A 227 -12.57 21.15 -6.17
C ALA A 227 -11.73 22.27 -5.53
N GLN A 228 -11.01 21.98 -4.45
CA GLN A 228 -10.19 22.96 -3.72
C GLN A 228 -8.76 23.08 -4.29
N HIS A 229 -8.20 21.99 -4.84
CA HIS A 229 -6.76 21.88 -5.13
C HIS A 229 -6.41 21.66 -6.59
N HIS A 230 -7.37 21.63 -7.53
CA HIS A 230 -7.14 21.27 -8.95
C HIS A 230 -6.14 22.19 -9.67
N GLN A 231 -5.93 23.41 -9.19
CA GLN A 231 -4.93 24.36 -9.74
C GLN A 231 -3.56 24.26 -9.05
N GLU A 232 -3.43 23.45 -8.00
CA GLU A 232 -2.15 23.31 -7.30
C GLU A 232 -1.24 22.29 -7.98
N LEU A 233 0.03 22.64 -8.18
CA LEU A 233 0.99 21.79 -8.89
C LEU A 233 1.44 20.56 -8.10
N THR A 234 1.30 20.59 -6.77
CA THR A 234 1.91 19.59 -5.87
C THR A 234 0.94 18.95 -4.88
N ALA A 235 -0.32 19.36 -4.83
CA ALA A 235 -1.32 18.79 -3.92
C ALA A 235 -1.51 17.29 -4.20
N GLU A 236 -1.55 16.47 -3.16
CA GLU A 236 -1.76 15.03 -3.24
C GLU A 236 -2.83 14.58 -2.25
N CYS A 237 -3.83 13.85 -2.73
CA CYS A 237 -4.89 13.26 -1.92
C CYS A 237 -4.40 11.91 -1.36
N TYR A 238 -4.01 11.91 -0.10
CA TYR A 238 -3.46 10.74 0.57
C TYR A 238 -4.55 9.85 1.16
N LEU A 239 -4.42 8.54 0.95
CA LEU A 239 -5.36 7.53 1.44
C LEU A 239 -5.53 7.56 2.99
N PRO A 240 -4.46 7.67 3.80
CA PRO A 240 -4.61 7.78 5.25
C PRO A 240 -5.43 9.00 5.69
N LEU A 241 -5.29 10.14 5.01
CA LEU A 241 -6.06 11.35 5.33
C LEU A 241 -7.55 11.20 4.98
N MET A 242 -7.86 10.54 3.87
CA MET A 242 -9.23 10.20 3.52
C MET A 242 -9.88 9.30 4.57
N VAL A 243 -9.17 8.23 5.00
CA VAL A 243 -9.64 7.34 6.06
C VAL A 243 -9.85 8.09 7.37
N GLN A 244 -8.88 8.95 7.76
CA GLN A 244 -9.00 9.79 8.96
C GLN A 244 -10.22 10.69 8.92
N ALA A 245 -10.52 11.33 7.79
CA ALA A 245 -11.71 12.14 7.61
C ALA A 245 -12.99 11.29 7.76
N GLY A 246 -13.00 10.07 7.21
CA GLY A 246 -14.14 9.16 7.36
C GLY A 246 -14.39 8.73 8.82
N ILE A 247 -13.34 8.48 9.59
CA ILE A 247 -13.43 8.18 11.03
C ILE A 247 -14.02 9.39 11.78
N GLN A 248 -13.52 10.59 11.54
CA GLN A 248 -13.98 11.82 12.19
C GLN A 248 -15.44 12.15 11.86
N GLN A 249 -15.89 11.82 10.66
CA GLN A 249 -17.27 12.01 10.21
C GLN A 249 -18.20 10.83 10.57
N HIS A 250 -17.70 9.79 11.24
CA HIS A 250 -18.42 8.56 11.59
C HIS A 250 -19.02 7.81 10.38
N VAL A 251 -18.39 7.94 9.21
CA VAL A 251 -18.81 7.23 8.00
C VAL A 251 -18.07 5.89 7.81
N CYS A 252 -16.96 5.71 8.49
CA CYS A 252 -16.25 4.42 8.52
C CYS A 252 -15.60 4.16 9.89
N SER A 253 -15.36 2.89 10.18
CA SER A 253 -14.56 2.43 11.30
C SER A 253 -13.45 1.53 10.81
N VAL A 254 -12.28 1.57 11.47
CA VAL A 254 -11.09 0.81 11.07
C VAL A 254 -10.54 0.06 12.28
N LYS A 255 -10.51 -1.27 12.19
CA LYS A 255 -9.85 -2.13 13.17
C LYS A 255 -8.36 -2.19 12.90
N VAL A 256 -7.53 -1.92 13.90
CA VAL A 256 -6.08 -2.05 13.77
C VAL A 256 -5.65 -3.46 14.16
N LEU A 257 -4.99 -4.14 13.21
CA LEU A 257 -4.41 -5.47 13.39
C LEU A 257 -2.89 -5.31 13.50
N SER A 258 -2.28 -6.05 14.42
CA SER A 258 -0.83 -6.03 14.61
C SER A 258 -0.16 -7.10 13.78
N SER A 259 0.76 -6.73 12.92
CA SER A 259 1.70 -7.68 12.32
C SER A 259 2.84 -7.98 13.30
N HIS A 260 3.29 -9.23 13.29
CA HIS A 260 4.52 -9.70 13.92
C HIS A 260 5.54 -10.13 12.88
N GLU A 261 5.25 -9.90 11.60
CA GLU A 261 6.15 -10.17 10.48
C GLU A 261 7.06 -8.97 10.23
N GLN A 262 8.23 -9.25 9.73
CA GLN A 262 9.15 -8.20 9.32
C GLN A 262 8.61 -7.52 8.06
N TRP A 263 8.45 -6.21 8.14
CA TRP A 263 8.27 -5.36 6.97
C TRP A 263 9.64 -5.00 6.39
N VAL A 264 9.77 -5.06 5.08
CA VAL A 264 10.94 -4.51 4.37
C VAL A 264 10.48 -3.73 3.14
N GLY A 265 11.09 -2.59 2.88
CA GLY A 265 10.69 -1.73 1.78
C GLY A 265 11.86 -0.90 1.24
N LEU A 266 11.68 -0.37 0.04
CA LEU A 266 12.68 0.41 -0.67
C LEU A 266 12.50 1.91 -0.38
N THR A 267 12.87 2.37 0.82
CA THR A 267 12.84 3.80 1.15
C THR A 267 14.05 4.53 0.58
N PHE A 268 15.24 3.95 0.75
CA PHE A 268 16.51 4.45 0.23
C PHE A 268 17.13 3.44 -0.74
N PRO A 269 17.99 3.85 -1.69
CA PRO A 269 18.69 2.91 -2.59
C PRO A 269 19.48 1.82 -1.85
N GLN A 270 20.01 2.14 -0.69
CA GLN A 270 20.80 1.23 0.15
C GLN A 270 19.95 0.12 0.81
N ASP A 271 18.63 0.33 0.96
CA ASP A 271 17.72 -0.70 1.50
C ASP A 271 17.65 -1.93 0.58
N LYS A 272 18.05 -1.81 -0.70
CA LYS A 272 17.99 -2.87 -1.69
C LYS A 272 18.72 -4.14 -1.24
N ASP A 273 19.91 -4.01 -0.69
CA ASP A 273 20.72 -5.16 -0.28
C ASP A 273 20.02 -5.92 0.86
N MET A 274 19.41 -5.19 1.81
CA MET A 274 18.63 -5.79 2.89
C MET A 274 17.40 -6.53 2.37
N VAL A 275 16.67 -5.95 1.42
CA VAL A 275 15.51 -6.59 0.78
C VAL A 275 15.94 -7.86 0.05
N VAL A 276 17.02 -7.81 -0.75
CA VAL A 276 17.57 -8.97 -1.46
C VAL A 276 17.94 -10.07 -0.50
N GLN A 277 18.65 -9.75 0.58
CA GLN A 277 19.06 -10.73 1.60
C GLN A 277 17.85 -11.38 2.27
N HIS A 278 16.87 -10.58 2.70
CA HIS A 278 15.66 -11.07 3.33
C HIS A 278 14.87 -12.05 2.45
N LEU A 279 14.63 -11.69 1.19
CA LEU A 279 13.91 -12.54 0.24
C LEU A 279 14.71 -13.81 -0.13
N HIS A 280 16.03 -13.71 -0.20
CA HIS A 280 16.90 -14.87 -0.40
C HIS A 280 16.82 -15.86 0.78
N GLU A 281 16.83 -15.38 2.02
CA GLU A 281 16.66 -16.21 3.21
C GLU A 281 15.30 -16.92 3.21
N LEU A 282 14.21 -16.22 2.87
CA LEU A 282 12.88 -16.80 2.76
C LEU A 282 12.81 -17.90 1.70
N THR A 283 13.46 -17.69 0.55
CA THR A 283 13.53 -18.69 -0.52
C THR A 283 14.38 -19.89 -0.13
N THR A 284 15.52 -19.68 0.54
CA THR A 284 16.40 -20.75 1.03
C THR A 284 15.68 -21.62 2.08
N ARG A 285 14.81 -21.01 2.88
CA ARG A 285 13.96 -21.71 3.86
C ARG A 285 12.70 -22.35 3.24
N ASN A 286 12.57 -22.35 1.91
CA ASN A 286 11.40 -22.83 1.15
C ASN A 286 10.07 -22.15 1.56
N VAL A 287 10.09 -20.91 2.02
CA VAL A 287 8.89 -20.08 2.25
C VAL A 287 8.28 -19.66 0.92
N TYR A 288 9.13 -19.37 -0.06
CA TYR A 288 8.73 -19.11 -1.45
C TYR A 288 9.41 -20.11 -2.41
N PRO A 289 8.77 -20.43 -3.55
CA PRO A 289 9.37 -21.25 -4.58
C PRO A 289 10.54 -20.53 -5.24
N LYS A 290 11.41 -21.25 -5.92
CA LYS A 290 12.57 -20.68 -6.63
C LYS A 290 12.19 -19.85 -7.87
N THR A 291 10.99 -20.01 -8.38
CA THR A 291 10.42 -19.23 -9.48
C THR A 291 8.92 -19.08 -9.30
N PHE A 292 8.36 -17.95 -9.72
CA PHE A 292 6.91 -17.74 -9.80
C PHE A 292 6.35 -18.06 -11.20
N SER A 293 7.20 -18.14 -12.24
CA SER A 293 6.80 -18.64 -13.55
C SER A 293 6.70 -20.16 -13.52
N HIS A 294 5.65 -20.72 -14.11
CA HIS A 294 5.61 -22.15 -14.43
C HIS A 294 6.53 -22.41 -15.63
N GLU A 295 7.38 -23.43 -15.51
CA GLU A 295 8.00 -24.06 -16.67
C GLU A 295 6.94 -24.74 -17.55
#